data_bf94d1b4665a335160e906831c6c907e
#
_entry.id   bf94d1b4665a335160e906831c6c907e
#
_cell.length_a   1.000
_cell.length_b   1.000
_cell.length_c   1.000
_cell.angle_alpha   90.00
_cell.angle_beta   90.00
_cell.angle_gamma   90.00
#
_symmetry.space_group_name_H-M   'P 1'
#
loop_
_entity.id
_entity.type
_entity.pdbx_description
1 polymer ?
#
loop_
_entity_poly.entity_id
_entity_poly.type
_entity_poly.pdbx_seq_one_letter_code
_entity_poly.pdbx_strand_id
1 'polypeptide(L)'
;MNSPYSEKVLDHFKNPRNVGKLDDANAKATEGSPACGDMVSVYLKVNEETKTIDDVKFESYGCASNIATGSIITELAKGKTIENAKQITWKQAADELGGLPAIKAHCSVLAVDGLRAAINNYEETHGLVKERKPTTVEEIRRRLKRVMNPLVGLDLVKTELVTGIMIEKGKVTVAIDLPATNQFANNIKQEVLEKIEPLWDVNEVEVRFTD
;
A
#
# COMPACT_ATOMS: atom_id res chain seq x y z
N MET A 1 -28.31 -18.80 2.87
CA MET A 1 -27.81 -17.43 3.12
C MET A 1 -27.02 -17.05 1.88
N ASN A 2 -27.45 -16.02 1.15
CA ASN A 2 -26.67 -15.53 0.01
C ASN A 2 -25.37 -14.89 0.54
N SER A 3 -24.23 -15.35 0.06
CA SER A 3 -22.93 -14.74 0.35
C SER A 3 -22.95 -13.29 -0.15
N PRO A 4 -22.39 -12.32 0.60
CA PRO A 4 -22.21 -10.95 0.09
C PRO A 4 -21.15 -10.85 -0.99
N TYR A 5 -20.43 -11.94 -1.29
CA TYR A 5 -19.36 -12.03 -2.26
C TYR A 5 -19.82 -12.70 -3.55
N SER A 6 -19.32 -12.20 -4.69
CA SER A 6 -19.48 -12.85 -5.99
C SER A 6 -18.80 -14.24 -6.02
N GLU A 7 -19.22 -15.08 -6.97
CA GLU A 7 -18.57 -16.38 -7.19
C GLU A 7 -17.07 -16.22 -7.52
N LYS A 8 -16.69 -15.18 -8.26
CA LYS A 8 -15.31 -14.86 -8.58
C LYS A 8 -14.48 -14.50 -7.33
N VAL A 9 -15.03 -13.69 -6.41
CA VAL A 9 -14.37 -13.39 -5.14
C VAL A 9 -14.13 -14.67 -4.34
N LEU A 10 -15.13 -15.55 -4.27
CA LEU A 10 -15.04 -16.82 -3.55
C LEU A 10 -14.03 -17.76 -4.21
N ASP A 11 -13.95 -17.78 -5.54
CA ASP A 11 -12.97 -18.59 -6.26
C ASP A 11 -11.54 -18.08 -6.01
N HIS A 12 -11.27 -16.78 -6.21
CA HIS A 12 -9.96 -16.19 -5.93
C HIS A 12 -9.55 -16.27 -4.46
N PHE A 13 -10.49 -16.34 -3.54
CA PHE A 13 -10.18 -16.57 -2.13
C PHE A 13 -9.80 -18.03 -1.84
N LYS A 14 -10.55 -18.99 -2.40
CA LYS A 14 -10.33 -20.44 -2.15
C LYS A 14 -9.13 -20.98 -2.95
N ASN A 15 -8.93 -20.48 -4.15
CA ASN A 15 -7.92 -20.91 -5.11
C ASN A 15 -7.11 -19.69 -5.59
N PRO A 16 -6.41 -18.96 -4.72
CA PRO A 16 -5.72 -17.74 -5.11
C PRO A 16 -4.56 -18.06 -6.08
N ARG A 17 -4.43 -17.25 -7.14
CA ARG A 17 -3.39 -17.34 -8.15
C ARG A 17 -2.16 -16.57 -7.70
N ASN A 18 -0.98 -17.05 -8.08
CA ASN A 18 0.30 -16.39 -7.86
C ASN A 18 0.61 -16.07 -6.37
N VAL A 19 0.20 -16.92 -5.45
CA VAL A 19 0.48 -16.77 -4.02
C VAL A 19 1.92 -17.14 -3.70
N GLY A 20 2.50 -16.46 -2.74
CA GLY A 20 3.83 -16.74 -2.17
C GLY A 20 4.86 -15.70 -2.56
N LYS A 21 6.12 -16.00 -2.20
CA LYS A 21 7.28 -15.19 -2.56
C LYS A 21 7.80 -15.57 -3.94
N LEU A 22 8.48 -14.63 -4.56
CA LEU A 22 9.22 -14.85 -5.79
C LEU A 22 10.72 -14.69 -5.47
N ASP A 23 11.47 -15.81 -5.48
CA ASP A 23 12.85 -15.83 -5.01
C ASP A 23 13.80 -14.98 -5.88
N ASP A 24 13.49 -14.87 -7.18
CA ASP A 24 14.23 -14.08 -8.16
C ASP A 24 13.55 -12.73 -8.48
N ALA A 25 12.70 -12.25 -7.58
CA ALA A 25 12.10 -10.91 -7.70
C ALA A 25 13.18 -9.83 -7.74
N ASN A 26 13.06 -8.92 -8.70
CA ASN A 26 13.91 -7.72 -8.79
C ASN A 26 13.20 -6.45 -8.33
N ALA A 27 11.97 -6.59 -7.84
CA ALA A 27 11.24 -5.54 -7.14
C ALA A 27 10.24 -6.12 -6.14
N LYS A 28 10.05 -5.43 -5.03
CA LYS A 28 9.06 -5.80 -4.01
C LYS A 28 8.56 -4.57 -3.25
N ALA A 29 7.36 -4.66 -2.74
CA ALA A 29 6.83 -3.71 -1.76
C ALA A 29 5.77 -4.36 -0.89
N THR A 30 5.56 -3.78 0.28
CA THR A 30 4.50 -4.17 1.22
C THR A 30 3.66 -2.94 1.54
N GLU A 31 2.35 -3.09 1.44
CA GLU A 31 1.36 -2.08 1.82
C GLU A 31 0.40 -2.63 2.87
N GLY A 32 -0.06 -1.74 3.74
CA GLY A 32 -0.87 -2.11 4.90
C GLY A 32 -0.03 -2.54 6.09
N SER A 33 -0.70 -2.93 7.15
CA SER A 33 -0.05 -3.35 8.40
C SER A 33 -0.89 -4.45 9.06
N PRO A 34 -0.28 -5.47 9.68
CA PRO A 34 -1.02 -6.46 10.47
C PRO A 34 -1.82 -5.84 11.62
N ALA A 35 -1.37 -4.70 12.15
CA ALA A 35 -2.09 -3.96 13.20
C ALA A 35 -3.43 -3.40 12.71
N CYS A 36 -3.53 -3.07 11.41
CA CYS A 36 -4.77 -2.61 10.76
C CYS A 36 -5.63 -3.76 10.22
N GLY A 37 -5.14 -5.00 10.31
CA GLY A 37 -5.85 -6.21 9.90
C GLY A 37 -5.71 -6.60 8.44
N ASP A 38 -5.20 -5.73 7.57
CA ASP A 38 -4.97 -6.03 6.15
C ASP A 38 -3.54 -5.61 5.72
N MET A 39 -2.84 -6.51 5.05
CA MET A 39 -1.51 -6.28 4.48
C MET A 39 -1.37 -7.05 3.16
N VAL A 40 -0.64 -6.48 2.21
CA VAL A 40 -0.27 -7.14 0.97
C VAL A 40 1.20 -6.87 0.65
N SER A 41 1.95 -7.92 0.37
CA SER A 41 3.30 -7.84 -0.19
C SER A 41 3.26 -8.29 -1.65
N VAL A 42 3.82 -7.50 -2.54
CA VAL A 42 3.88 -7.80 -3.98
C VAL A 42 5.34 -7.95 -4.39
N TYR A 43 5.64 -9.02 -5.11
CA TYR A 43 6.94 -9.39 -5.65
C TYR A 43 6.85 -9.41 -7.17
N LEU A 44 7.76 -8.71 -7.85
CA LEU A 44 7.79 -8.61 -9.31
C LEU A 44 9.11 -9.14 -9.87
N LYS A 45 9.02 -9.84 -10.97
CA LYS A 45 10.12 -10.09 -11.89
C LYS A 45 9.87 -9.26 -13.14
N VAL A 46 10.61 -8.17 -13.28
CA VAL A 46 10.52 -7.27 -14.43
C VAL A 46 11.67 -7.56 -15.37
N ASN A 47 11.36 -7.74 -16.63
CA ASN A 47 12.35 -7.87 -17.71
C ASN A 47 13.08 -6.54 -17.91
N GLU A 48 14.39 -6.56 -17.83
CA GLU A 48 15.20 -5.33 -17.88
C GLU A 48 15.21 -4.66 -19.27
N GLU A 49 15.01 -5.42 -20.34
CA GLU A 49 15.01 -4.89 -21.71
C GLU A 49 13.62 -4.34 -22.10
N THR A 50 12.59 -5.15 -21.91
CA THR A 50 11.23 -4.82 -22.37
C THR A 50 10.41 -4.05 -21.34
N LYS A 51 10.85 -4.01 -20.07
CA LYS A 51 10.09 -3.46 -18.93
C LYS A 51 8.75 -4.15 -18.71
N THR A 52 8.65 -5.41 -19.14
CA THR A 52 7.46 -6.25 -18.96
C THR A 52 7.55 -7.01 -17.65
N ILE A 53 6.44 -7.18 -16.97
CA ILE A 53 6.32 -8.00 -15.75
C ILE A 53 6.24 -9.47 -16.20
N ASP A 54 7.36 -10.16 -16.18
CA ASP A 54 7.45 -11.58 -16.60
C ASP A 54 6.78 -12.50 -15.59
N ASP A 55 6.95 -12.18 -14.29
CA ASP A 55 6.26 -12.89 -13.21
C ASP A 55 5.91 -11.96 -12.06
N VAL A 56 4.87 -12.33 -11.32
CA VAL A 56 4.37 -11.59 -10.17
C VAL A 56 3.77 -12.55 -9.17
N LYS A 57 4.13 -12.37 -7.89
CA LYS A 57 3.52 -13.10 -6.77
C LYS A 57 3.13 -12.14 -5.67
N PHE A 58 2.27 -12.63 -4.77
CA PHE A 58 1.85 -11.87 -3.61
C PHE A 58 1.71 -12.73 -2.37
N GLU A 59 1.92 -12.10 -1.23
CA GLU A 59 1.49 -12.60 0.07
C GLU A 59 0.49 -11.60 0.66
N SER A 60 -0.54 -12.10 1.31
CA SER A 60 -1.59 -11.27 1.90
C SER A 60 -1.95 -11.78 3.28
N TYR A 61 -2.13 -10.84 4.18
CA TYR A 61 -2.73 -11.06 5.49
C TYR A 61 -3.98 -10.19 5.57
N GLY A 62 -5.14 -10.81 5.83
CA GLY A 62 -6.40 -10.06 5.87
C GLY A 62 -7.61 -10.90 5.53
N CYS A 63 -8.69 -10.22 5.15
CA CYS A 63 -9.98 -10.85 4.87
C CYS A 63 -10.03 -11.53 3.47
N ALA A 64 -11.09 -12.27 3.19
CA ALA A 64 -11.29 -12.95 1.91
C ALA A 64 -11.21 -11.98 0.71
N SER A 65 -11.71 -10.74 0.84
CA SER A 65 -11.60 -9.72 -0.21
C SER A 65 -10.15 -9.31 -0.44
N ASN A 66 -9.32 -9.22 0.61
CA ASN A 66 -7.93 -8.84 0.48
C ASN A 66 -7.13 -9.91 -0.30
N ILE A 67 -7.35 -11.19 0.01
CA ILE A 67 -6.74 -12.30 -0.72
C ILE A 67 -7.22 -12.33 -2.17
N ALA A 68 -8.52 -12.18 -2.41
CA ALA A 68 -9.08 -12.20 -3.76
C ALA A 68 -8.57 -11.03 -4.61
N THR A 69 -8.44 -9.82 -4.04
CA THR A 69 -7.91 -8.66 -4.77
C THR A 69 -6.41 -8.76 -5.03
N GLY A 70 -5.63 -9.31 -4.10
CA GLY A 70 -4.23 -9.64 -4.35
C GLY A 70 -4.09 -10.63 -5.51
N SER A 71 -4.90 -11.69 -5.51
CA SER A 71 -4.91 -12.69 -6.58
C SER A 71 -5.22 -12.07 -7.95
N ILE A 72 -6.32 -11.34 -8.10
CA ILE A 72 -6.72 -10.77 -9.40
C ILE A 72 -5.72 -9.69 -9.89
N ILE A 73 -5.13 -8.90 -9.01
CA ILE A 73 -4.13 -7.90 -9.37
C ILE A 73 -2.91 -8.53 -10.00
N THR A 74 -2.47 -9.70 -9.52
CA THR A 74 -1.35 -10.41 -10.12
C THR A 74 -1.67 -10.91 -11.53
N GLU A 75 -2.89 -11.41 -11.78
CA GLU A 75 -3.32 -11.81 -13.12
C GLU A 75 -3.41 -10.61 -14.08
N LEU A 76 -3.92 -9.48 -13.59
CA LEU A 76 -4.02 -8.25 -14.38
C LEU A 76 -2.65 -7.64 -14.70
N ALA A 77 -1.65 -7.80 -13.84
CA ALA A 77 -0.33 -7.21 -14.01
C ALA A 77 0.61 -8.06 -14.85
N LYS A 78 0.52 -9.39 -14.76
CA LYS A 78 1.42 -10.31 -15.47
C LYS A 78 1.36 -10.12 -16.99
N GLY A 79 2.52 -10.02 -17.62
CA GLY A 79 2.66 -9.79 -19.07
C GLY A 79 2.47 -8.34 -19.51
N LYS A 80 2.13 -7.41 -18.61
CA LYS A 80 2.08 -5.97 -18.94
C LYS A 80 3.44 -5.30 -18.71
N THR A 81 3.68 -4.22 -19.45
CA THR A 81 4.78 -3.32 -19.10
C THR A 81 4.48 -2.63 -17.77
N ILE A 82 5.53 -2.22 -17.05
CA ILE A 82 5.37 -1.50 -15.76
C ILE A 82 4.52 -0.25 -15.92
N GLU A 83 4.64 0.46 -17.05
CA GLU A 83 3.80 1.64 -17.35
C GLU A 83 2.31 1.28 -17.43
N ASN A 84 1.96 0.22 -18.17
CA ASN A 84 0.59 -0.23 -18.31
C ASN A 84 0.05 -0.82 -17.00
N ALA A 85 0.88 -1.53 -16.24
CA ALA A 85 0.49 -2.07 -14.95
C ALA A 85 0.19 -0.97 -13.91
N LYS A 86 0.90 0.17 -13.95
CA LYS A 86 0.59 1.35 -13.11
C LYS A 86 -0.79 1.96 -13.38
N GLN A 87 -1.35 1.76 -14.58
CA GLN A 87 -2.68 2.28 -14.94
C GLN A 87 -3.82 1.40 -14.41
N ILE A 88 -3.53 0.21 -13.90
CA ILE A 88 -4.55 -0.64 -13.29
C ILE A 88 -5.18 0.11 -12.12
N THR A 89 -6.52 0.18 -12.13
CA THR A 89 -7.29 0.87 -11.11
C THR A 89 -7.92 -0.11 -10.13
N TRP A 90 -8.18 0.35 -8.91
CA TRP A 90 -8.90 -0.43 -7.92
C TRP A 90 -10.31 -0.83 -8.40
N LYS A 91 -10.94 0.04 -9.20
CA LYS A 91 -12.25 -0.24 -9.79
C LYS A 91 -12.18 -1.40 -10.79
N GLN A 92 -11.16 -1.39 -11.65
CA GLN A 92 -10.93 -2.50 -12.60
C GLN A 92 -10.74 -3.82 -11.85
N ALA A 93 -9.94 -3.84 -10.78
CA ALA A 93 -9.75 -5.04 -9.96
C ALA A 93 -11.07 -5.53 -9.31
N ALA A 94 -11.86 -4.59 -8.81
CA ALA A 94 -13.17 -4.92 -8.24
C ALA A 94 -14.17 -5.42 -9.29
N ASP A 95 -14.21 -4.79 -10.46
CA ASP A 95 -15.11 -5.16 -11.58
C ASP A 95 -14.76 -6.57 -12.13
N GLU A 96 -13.47 -6.89 -12.27
CA GLU A 96 -13.00 -8.22 -12.68
C GLU A 96 -13.42 -9.33 -11.71
N LEU A 97 -13.49 -9.02 -10.42
CA LEU A 97 -14.01 -9.91 -9.39
C LEU A 97 -15.55 -10.00 -9.37
N GLY A 98 -16.24 -9.29 -10.27
CA GLY A 98 -17.71 -9.24 -10.28
C GLY A 98 -18.31 -8.34 -9.19
N GLY A 99 -17.53 -7.39 -8.70
CA GLY A 99 -17.88 -6.45 -7.66
C GLY A 99 -17.44 -6.86 -6.26
N LEU A 100 -17.22 -5.86 -5.42
CA LEU A 100 -16.94 -6.01 -3.99
C LEU A 100 -18.00 -5.29 -3.17
N PRO A 101 -18.33 -5.78 -1.98
CA PRO A 101 -19.15 -5.02 -1.04
C PRO A 101 -18.51 -3.65 -0.78
N ALA A 102 -19.29 -2.58 -0.70
CA ALA A 102 -18.78 -1.21 -0.55
C ALA A 102 -17.81 -1.06 0.64
N ILE A 103 -18.10 -1.75 1.76
CA ILE A 103 -17.24 -1.77 2.95
C ILE A 103 -15.88 -2.47 2.70
N LYS A 104 -15.73 -3.23 1.59
CA LYS A 104 -14.51 -3.96 1.21
C LYS A 104 -13.79 -3.36 0.02
N ALA A 105 -14.23 -2.22 -0.50
CA ALA A 105 -13.56 -1.54 -1.61
C ALA A 105 -12.10 -1.15 -1.28
N HIS A 106 -11.79 -0.90 0.00
CA HIS A 106 -10.42 -0.59 0.45
C HIS A 106 -9.43 -1.73 0.16
N CYS A 107 -9.87 -2.99 0.14
CA CYS A 107 -9.00 -4.13 -0.18
C CYS A 107 -8.44 -4.03 -1.62
N SER A 108 -9.27 -3.57 -2.59
CA SER A 108 -8.81 -3.38 -3.97
C SER A 108 -7.88 -2.17 -4.11
N VAL A 109 -8.08 -1.13 -3.30
CA VAL A 109 -7.14 0.01 -3.23
C VAL A 109 -5.79 -0.46 -2.69
N LEU A 110 -5.78 -1.22 -1.60
CA LEU A 110 -4.56 -1.75 -0.99
C LEU A 110 -3.75 -2.62 -1.96
N ALA A 111 -4.41 -3.53 -2.69
CA ALA A 111 -3.75 -4.40 -3.65
C ALA A 111 -3.12 -3.62 -4.83
N VAL A 112 -3.83 -2.61 -5.37
CA VAL A 112 -3.31 -1.74 -6.43
C VAL A 112 -2.15 -0.88 -5.93
N ASP A 113 -2.25 -0.37 -4.72
CA ASP A 113 -1.17 0.41 -4.11
C ASP A 113 0.08 -0.46 -3.87
N GLY A 114 -0.09 -1.72 -3.47
CA GLY A 114 1.01 -2.68 -3.36
C GLY A 114 1.71 -2.95 -4.69
N LEU A 115 0.94 -3.15 -5.77
CA LEU A 115 1.51 -3.29 -7.11
C LEU A 115 2.27 -2.04 -7.56
N ARG A 116 1.69 -0.86 -7.38
CA ARG A 116 2.33 0.41 -7.74
C ARG A 116 3.58 0.68 -6.92
N ALA A 117 3.56 0.37 -5.64
CA ALA A 117 4.72 0.51 -4.78
C ALA A 117 5.86 -0.43 -5.21
N ALA A 118 5.57 -1.67 -5.60
CA ALA A 118 6.56 -2.59 -6.12
C ALA A 118 7.15 -2.11 -7.45
N ILE A 119 6.33 -1.57 -8.36
CA ILE A 119 6.81 -0.99 -9.62
C ILE A 119 7.69 0.24 -9.34
N ASN A 120 7.29 1.12 -8.43
CA ASN A 120 8.10 2.27 -8.03
C ASN A 120 9.46 1.84 -7.45
N ASN A 121 9.48 0.80 -6.62
CA ASN A 121 10.72 0.22 -6.11
C ASN A 121 11.63 -0.26 -7.26
N TYR A 122 11.07 -0.93 -8.29
CA TYR A 122 11.83 -1.30 -9.49
C TYR A 122 12.45 -0.09 -10.18
N GLU A 123 11.64 0.93 -10.46
CA GLU A 123 12.10 2.13 -11.16
C GLU A 123 13.19 2.87 -10.37
N GLU A 124 13.06 2.95 -9.05
CA GLU A 124 14.05 3.57 -8.17
C GLU A 124 15.37 2.81 -8.16
N THR A 125 15.33 1.49 -8.01
CA THR A 125 16.53 0.66 -7.92
C THR A 125 17.26 0.53 -9.26
N HIS A 126 16.56 0.72 -10.39
CA HIS A 126 17.14 0.64 -11.74
C HIS A 126 17.37 2.02 -12.38
N GLY A 127 17.27 3.11 -11.61
CA GLY A 127 17.59 4.46 -12.09
C GLY A 127 16.66 4.99 -13.19
N LEU A 128 15.44 4.45 -13.30
CA LEU A 128 14.45 4.86 -14.30
C LEU A 128 13.71 6.14 -13.93
N VAL A 129 13.82 6.57 -12.69
CA VAL A 129 13.23 7.83 -12.19
C VAL A 129 14.10 9.00 -12.66
N LYS A 130 13.68 9.69 -13.72
CA LYS A 130 14.44 10.77 -14.36
C LYS A 130 14.56 12.04 -13.50
N GLU A 131 13.60 12.32 -12.64
CA GLU A 131 13.61 13.46 -11.71
C GLU A 131 12.91 13.05 -10.40
N ARG A 132 13.69 12.93 -9.34
CA ARG A 132 13.13 12.79 -7.99
C ARG A 132 12.74 14.18 -7.50
N LYS A 133 11.46 14.49 -7.46
CA LYS A 133 10.97 15.70 -6.81
C LYS A 133 11.22 15.59 -5.31
N PRO A 134 11.70 16.65 -4.67
CA PRO A 134 11.85 16.66 -3.21
C PRO A 134 10.51 16.34 -2.52
N THR A 135 10.60 15.66 -1.41
CA THR A 135 9.43 15.36 -0.57
C THR A 135 8.78 16.67 -0.13
N THR A 136 7.48 16.79 -0.34
CA THR A 136 6.69 17.96 0.07
C THR A 136 5.78 17.63 1.23
N VAL A 137 5.32 18.67 1.93
CA VAL A 137 4.32 18.53 3.00
C VAL A 137 3.04 17.87 2.48
N GLU A 138 2.64 18.15 1.24
CA GLU A 138 1.47 17.55 0.59
C GLU A 138 1.68 16.05 0.36
N GLU A 139 2.88 15.62 -0.02
CA GLU A 139 3.22 14.20 -0.17
C GLU A 139 3.14 13.48 1.19
N ILE A 140 3.74 14.05 2.23
CA ILE A 140 3.63 13.50 3.59
C ILE A 140 2.16 13.42 4.00
N ARG A 141 1.38 14.49 3.83
CA ARG A 141 -0.05 14.51 4.16
C ARG A 141 -0.83 13.44 3.39
N ARG A 142 -0.50 13.22 2.13
CA ARG A 142 -1.10 12.15 1.30
C ARG A 142 -0.80 10.77 1.86
N ARG A 143 0.43 10.54 2.33
CA ARG A 143 0.83 9.26 2.95
C ARG A 143 0.13 9.05 4.30
N LEU A 144 -0.03 10.10 5.09
CA LEU A 144 -0.73 10.05 6.37
C LEU A 144 -2.24 9.75 6.24
N LYS A 145 -2.86 9.95 5.07
CA LYS A 145 -4.22 9.45 4.78
C LYS A 145 -4.31 7.92 4.74
N ARG A 146 -3.18 7.21 4.75
CA ARG A 146 -3.13 5.75 4.81
C ARG A 146 -2.86 5.23 6.22
N VAL A 147 -2.65 6.12 7.18
CA VAL A 147 -2.51 5.79 8.60
C VAL A 147 -3.85 5.96 9.28
N MET A 148 -4.36 4.88 9.87
CA MET A 148 -5.70 4.87 10.45
C MET A 148 -5.68 5.29 11.91
N ASN A 149 -6.69 6.07 12.32
CA ASN A 149 -7.00 6.28 13.72
C ASN A 149 -7.83 5.08 14.22
N PRO A 150 -7.27 4.22 15.08
CA PRO A 150 -7.96 3.00 15.51
C PRO A 150 -9.23 3.25 16.34
N LEU A 151 -9.37 4.46 16.90
CA LEU A 151 -10.53 4.83 17.73
C LEU A 151 -11.81 5.01 16.91
N VAL A 152 -11.68 5.50 15.67
CA VAL A 152 -12.84 5.87 14.85
C VAL A 152 -12.84 5.22 13.46
N GLY A 153 -11.77 4.50 13.08
CA GLY A 153 -11.67 3.82 11.79
C GLY A 153 -11.57 4.76 10.58
N LEU A 154 -11.13 6.01 10.78
CA LEU A 154 -10.84 7.00 9.74
C LEU A 154 -9.35 7.32 9.74
N ASP A 155 -8.83 7.87 8.63
CA ASP A 155 -7.43 8.25 8.55
C ASP A 155 -7.07 9.46 9.44
N LEU A 156 -5.78 9.58 9.80
CA LEU A 156 -5.29 10.61 10.71
C LEU A 156 -5.54 12.04 10.21
N VAL A 157 -5.54 12.24 8.89
CA VAL A 157 -5.74 13.55 8.28
C VAL A 157 -7.22 13.94 8.35
N LYS A 158 -8.11 12.98 8.05
CA LYS A 158 -9.56 13.17 8.09
C LYS A 158 -10.08 13.37 9.52
N THR A 159 -9.41 12.78 10.51
CA THR A 159 -9.73 12.95 11.93
C THR A 159 -9.09 14.21 12.54
N GLU A 160 -8.40 15.01 11.70
CA GLU A 160 -7.71 16.26 12.12
C GLU A 160 -6.66 16.06 13.21
N LEU A 161 -6.23 14.81 13.46
CA LEU A 161 -5.18 14.53 14.44
C LEU A 161 -3.81 15.02 14.00
N VAL A 162 -3.56 15.20 12.70
CA VAL A 162 -2.30 15.77 12.20
C VAL A 162 -2.35 17.28 12.30
N THR A 163 -1.73 17.83 13.33
CA THR A 163 -1.71 19.27 13.62
C THR A 163 -0.55 20.01 12.97
N GLY A 164 0.54 19.29 12.62
CA GLY A 164 1.70 19.91 11.98
C GLY A 164 2.54 18.90 11.22
N ILE A 165 3.11 19.36 10.09
CA ILE A 165 4.11 18.62 9.32
C ILE A 165 5.21 19.63 8.96
N MET A 166 6.46 19.29 9.31
CA MET A 166 7.64 20.10 9.03
C MET A 166 8.71 19.24 8.35
N ILE A 167 9.37 19.80 7.35
CA ILE A 167 10.47 19.15 6.62
C ILE A 167 11.66 20.08 6.67
N GLU A 168 12.75 19.64 7.30
CA GLU A 168 13.99 20.40 7.41
C GLU A 168 15.19 19.49 7.14
N LYS A 169 15.94 19.75 6.06
CA LYS A 169 17.17 19.03 5.70
C LYS A 169 17.07 17.49 5.76
N GLY A 170 15.95 16.93 5.27
CA GLY A 170 15.71 15.50 5.28
C GLY A 170 15.13 14.96 6.60
N LYS A 171 14.93 15.78 7.61
CA LYS A 171 14.17 15.45 8.80
C LYS A 171 12.72 15.82 8.61
N VAL A 172 11.81 14.85 8.81
CA VAL A 172 10.36 15.06 8.79
C VAL A 172 9.85 14.98 10.23
N THR A 173 9.17 16.04 10.68
CA THR A 173 8.48 16.06 11.97
C THR A 173 6.97 16.07 11.74
N VAL A 174 6.27 15.11 12.33
CA VAL A 174 4.80 15.02 12.29
C VAL A 174 4.27 15.23 13.71
N ALA A 175 3.46 16.26 13.90
CA ALA A 175 2.77 16.52 15.16
C ALA A 175 1.36 15.92 15.13
N ILE A 176 1.04 15.14 16.17
CA ILE A 176 -0.22 14.41 16.30
C ILE A 176 -0.89 14.82 17.60
N ASP A 177 -2.12 15.32 17.51
CA ASP A 177 -2.95 15.68 18.66
C ASP A 177 -3.56 14.44 19.31
N LEU A 178 -2.71 13.71 20.00
CA LEU A 178 -3.04 12.50 20.76
C LEU A 178 -2.04 12.40 21.91
N PRO A 179 -2.47 12.14 23.16
CA PRO A 179 -1.55 11.97 24.26
C PRO A 179 -0.59 10.80 24.03
N ALA A 180 0.70 10.98 24.37
CA ALA A 180 1.70 9.92 24.25
C ALA A 180 1.37 8.67 25.10
N THR A 181 0.55 8.85 26.14
CA THR A 181 0.04 7.78 27.00
C THR A 181 -1.13 6.99 26.41
N ASN A 182 -1.66 7.43 25.25
CA ASN A 182 -2.76 6.73 24.59
C ASN A 182 -2.30 5.33 24.14
N GLN A 183 -3.15 4.32 24.36
CA GLN A 183 -2.84 2.91 24.03
C GLN A 183 -2.49 2.68 22.56
N PHE A 184 -2.89 3.54 21.63
CA PHE A 184 -2.63 3.45 20.20
C PHE A 184 -1.46 4.33 19.73
N ALA A 185 -0.87 5.16 20.60
CA ALA A 185 0.19 6.10 20.21
C ALA A 185 1.38 5.38 19.55
N ASN A 186 1.84 4.26 20.13
CA ASN A 186 2.93 3.48 19.56
C ASN A 186 2.58 2.87 18.19
N ASN A 187 1.37 2.36 18.00
CA ASN A 187 0.93 1.80 16.72
C ASN A 187 0.88 2.88 15.64
N ILE A 188 0.28 4.04 15.96
CA ILE A 188 0.23 5.19 15.06
C ILE A 188 1.64 5.67 14.70
N LYS A 189 2.55 5.73 15.68
CA LYS A 189 3.94 6.10 15.45
C LYS A 189 4.59 5.15 14.44
N GLN A 190 4.47 3.85 14.64
CA GLN A 190 5.06 2.84 13.74
C GLN A 190 4.51 2.96 12.32
N GLU A 191 3.20 3.09 12.17
CA GLU A 191 2.59 3.28 10.84
C GLU A 191 3.05 4.57 10.16
N VAL A 192 3.20 5.68 10.89
CA VAL A 192 3.74 6.93 10.36
C VAL A 192 5.17 6.73 9.86
N LEU A 193 6.03 6.07 10.66
CA LEU A 193 7.40 5.74 10.27
C LEU A 193 7.43 4.89 9.00
N GLU A 194 6.67 3.79 8.96
CA GLU A 194 6.57 2.91 7.79
C GLU A 194 6.18 3.62 6.49
N LYS A 195 5.37 4.68 6.59
CA LYS A 195 4.91 5.44 5.41
C LYS A 195 5.86 6.54 4.98
N ILE A 196 6.69 7.07 5.88
CA ILE A 196 7.52 8.25 5.62
C ILE A 196 9.00 7.92 5.45
N GLU A 197 9.57 7.03 6.27
CA GLU A 197 10.99 6.64 6.20
C GLU A 197 11.45 6.13 4.82
N PRO A 198 10.63 5.41 4.03
CA PRO A 198 11.05 4.96 2.70
C PRO A 198 11.21 6.07 1.65
N LEU A 199 10.93 7.33 1.98
CA LEU A 199 11.13 8.44 1.05
C LEU A 199 12.61 8.71 0.85
N TRP A 200 13.02 8.85 -0.41
CA TRP A 200 14.43 8.88 -0.84
C TRP A 200 15.28 10.01 -0.25
N ASP A 201 14.66 11.13 0.11
CA ASP A 201 15.28 12.32 0.68
C ASP A 201 14.97 12.54 2.16
N VAL A 202 14.37 11.55 2.82
CA VAL A 202 14.09 11.54 4.24
C VAL A 202 15.16 10.72 4.97
N ASN A 203 15.85 11.37 5.91
CA ASN A 203 16.91 10.76 6.70
C ASN A 203 16.48 10.46 8.14
N GLU A 204 15.47 11.17 8.63
CA GLU A 204 14.95 11.04 9.99
C GLU A 204 13.46 11.37 10.01
N VAL A 205 12.70 10.60 10.75
CA VAL A 205 11.27 10.88 11.02
C VAL A 205 11.04 10.98 12.50
N GLU A 206 10.49 12.11 12.94
CA GLU A 206 10.09 12.36 14.32
C GLU A 206 8.57 12.48 14.41
N VAL A 207 7.96 11.69 15.28
CA VAL A 207 6.52 11.80 15.59
C VAL A 207 6.37 12.38 16.98
N ARG A 208 5.73 13.56 17.07
CA ARG A 208 5.46 14.26 18.32
C ARG A 208 3.99 14.11 18.68
N PHE A 209 3.77 13.61 19.87
CA PHE A 209 2.45 13.51 20.49
C PHE A 209 2.26 14.68 21.46
N THR A 210 0.99 14.95 21.82
CA THR A 210 0.68 15.88 22.90
C THR A 210 1.02 15.25 24.25
N ASP A 211 1.28 16.12 25.23
CA ASP A 211 1.56 15.74 26.64
C ASP A 211 0.31 15.18 27.34
#